data_0e36b93e407c9b0aa30d7cdbf059b088
#
_entry.id   0e36b93e407c9b0aa30d7cdbf059b088
#
_cell.length_a   1.000
_cell.length_b   1.000
_cell.length_c   1.000
_cell.angle_alpha   90.00
_cell.angle_beta   90.00
_cell.angle_gamma   90.00
#
_symmetry.space_group_name_H-M   'P 1'
#
loop_
_entity.id
_entity.type
_entity.pdbx_description
1 polymer ?
#
loop_
_entity_poly.entity_id
_entity_poly.type
_entity_poly.pdbx_seq_one_letter_code
_entity_poly.pdbx_strand_id
1 'polypeptide(L)' 'MKAKSKSELANAAGVSLDTLREWCKPYQKQLEAMGLKPNARVLPPNVVKFLAEKYCIDIDN' A
#
# COMPACT_ATOMS: atom_id res chain seq x y z
N MET A 1 -4.71 1.43 12.02
CA MET A 1 -3.45 1.77 11.35
C MET A 1 -3.45 3.21 10.90
N LYS A 2 -2.29 3.79 10.81
CA LYS A 2 -2.15 5.15 10.30
C LYS A 2 -1.92 5.13 8.79
N ALA A 3 -2.25 6.21 8.12
CA ALA A 3 -1.90 6.39 6.72
C ALA A 3 -0.38 6.39 6.57
N LYS A 4 0.09 5.82 5.48
CA LYS A 4 1.52 5.77 5.17
C LYS A 4 1.74 6.11 3.70
N SER A 5 2.91 6.67 3.39
CA SER A 5 3.27 6.87 2.01
C SER A 5 3.64 5.54 1.36
N LYS A 6 3.62 5.51 0.03
CA LYS A 6 4.04 4.31 -0.70
C LYS A 6 5.49 3.94 -0.38
N SER A 7 6.35 4.96 -0.24
CA SER A 7 7.74 4.72 0.12
C SER A 7 7.88 4.08 1.50
N GLU A 8 7.10 4.55 2.46
CA GLU A 8 7.13 3.99 3.80
C GLU A 8 6.68 2.53 3.81
N LEU A 9 5.61 2.23 3.06
CA LEU A 9 5.11 0.88 2.98
C LEU A 9 6.12 -0.05 2.27
N ALA A 10 6.72 0.41 1.17
CA ALA A 10 7.74 -0.35 0.47
C ALA A 10 8.94 -0.63 1.37
N ASN A 11 9.36 0.36 2.14
CA ASN A 11 10.47 0.22 3.07
C ASN A 11 10.14 -0.80 4.16
N ALA A 12 8.93 -0.76 4.69
CA ALA A 12 8.48 -1.72 5.70
C ALA A 12 8.43 -3.15 5.14
N ALA A 13 8.12 -3.28 3.86
CA ALA A 13 8.10 -4.58 3.18
C ALA A 13 9.48 -5.05 2.75
N GLY A 14 10.49 -4.18 2.80
CA GLY A 14 11.83 -4.50 2.35
C GLY A 14 11.97 -4.59 0.84
N VAL A 15 11.14 -3.87 0.10
CA VAL A 15 11.16 -3.88 -1.38
C VAL A 15 11.28 -2.46 -1.91
N SER A 16 11.62 -2.35 -3.20
CA SER A 16 11.66 -1.05 -3.85
C SER A 16 10.25 -0.53 -4.11
N LEU A 17 10.16 0.77 -4.34
CA LEU A 17 8.89 1.40 -4.68
C LEU A 17 8.29 0.82 -5.96
N ASP A 18 9.13 0.51 -6.93
CA ASP A 18 8.69 -0.10 -8.18
C ASP A 18 8.07 -1.47 -7.95
N THR A 19 8.65 -2.27 -7.09
CA THR A 19 8.11 -3.58 -6.73
C THR A 19 6.75 -3.43 -6.06
N LEU A 20 6.62 -2.47 -5.15
CA LEU A 20 5.34 -2.20 -4.49
C LEU A 20 4.28 -1.78 -5.51
N ARG A 21 4.64 -0.97 -6.48
CA ARG A 21 3.73 -0.56 -7.55
C ARG A 21 3.23 -1.77 -8.34
N GLU A 22 4.11 -2.69 -8.65
CA GLU A 22 3.73 -3.91 -9.36
C GLU A 22 2.79 -4.78 -8.53
N TRP A 23 3.02 -4.84 -7.24
CA TRP A 23 2.12 -5.56 -6.34
C TRP A 23 0.71 -4.97 -6.36
N CYS A 24 0.60 -3.65 -6.51
CA CYS A 24 -0.69 -2.96 -6.51
C CYS A 24 -1.45 -3.11 -7.83
N LYS A 25 -0.77 -3.40 -8.93
CA LYS A 25 -1.41 -3.48 -10.24
C LYS A 25 -2.59 -4.46 -10.30
N PRO A 26 -2.46 -5.71 -9.81
CA PRO A 26 -3.59 -6.66 -9.85
C PRO A 26 -4.78 -6.20 -9.01
N TYR A 27 -4.55 -5.35 -8.04
CA TYR A 27 -5.58 -4.88 -7.11
C TYR A 27 -6.01 -3.44 -7.38
N GLN A 28 -5.59 -2.85 -8.48
CA GLN A 28 -5.82 -1.44 -8.74
C GLN A 28 -7.30 -1.06 -8.66
N LYS A 29 -8.17 -1.84 -9.28
CA LYS A 29 -9.61 -1.56 -9.24
C LYS A 29 -10.15 -1.65 -7.81
N GLN A 30 -9.71 -2.65 -7.06
CA GLN A 30 -10.13 -2.82 -5.69
C GLN A 30 -9.63 -1.67 -4.81
N LEU A 31 -8.39 -1.25 -5.01
CA LEU A 31 -7.82 -0.12 -4.27
C LEU A 31 -8.55 1.19 -4.58
N GLU A 32 -8.93 1.40 -5.84
CA GLU A 32 -9.72 2.56 -6.21
C GLU A 32 -11.09 2.54 -5.55
N ALA A 33 -11.71 1.37 -5.47
CA ALA A 33 -13.00 1.21 -4.78
C ALA A 33 -12.86 1.47 -3.28
N MET A 34 -11.67 1.29 -2.71
CA MET A 34 -11.37 1.59 -1.31
C MET A 34 -11.05 3.06 -1.07
N GLY A 35 -11.07 3.88 -2.12
CA GLY A 35 -10.82 5.31 -2.01
C GLY A 35 -9.42 5.75 -2.39
N LEU A 36 -8.59 4.85 -2.92
CA LEU A 36 -7.24 5.21 -3.34
C LEU A 36 -7.28 5.85 -4.73
N LYS A 37 -6.76 7.06 -4.84
CA LYS A 37 -6.66 7.74 -6.13
C LYS A 37 -5.40 7.28 -6.87
N PRO A 38 -5.42 7.23 -8.21
CA PRO A 38 -4.25 6.79 -8.99
C PRO A 38 -2.98 7.60 -8.72
N ASN A 39 -3.13 8.88 -8.40
CA ASN A 39 -2.00 9.78 -8.16
C ASN A 39 -1.71 9.98 -6.67
N ALA A 40 -2.35 9.23 -5.80
CA ALA A 40 -2.15 9.39 -4.37
C ALA A 40 -0.74 8.99 -3.96
N ARG A 41 -0.08 9.85 -3.21
CA ARG A 41 1.25 9.56 -2.65
C ARG A 41 1.13 8.90 -1.29
N VAL A 42 0.02 9.14 -0.62
CA VAL A 42 -0.24 8.61 0.72
C VAL A 42 -1.36 7.59 0.62
N LEU A 43 -1.17 6.46 1.26
CA LEU A 43 -2.15 5.38 1.27
C LEU A 43 -3.04 5.54 2.50
N PRO A 44 -4.38 5.50 2.34
CA PRO A 44 -5.29 5.54 3.49
C PRO A 44 -5.06 4.34 4.41
N PRO A 45 -5.46 4.42 5.69
CA PRO A 45 -5.25 3.31 6.63
C PRO A 45 -5.87 1.99 6.17
N ASN A 46 -7.03 2.03 5.52
CA ASN A 46 -7.67 0.81 5.03
C ASN A 46 -6.85 0.13 3.93
N VAL A 47 -6.24 0.92 3.05
CA VAL A 47 -5.37 0.40 2.00
C VAL A 47 -4.09 -0.17 2.60
N VAL A 48 -3.50 0.54 3.56
CA VAL A 48 -2.30 0.07 4.25
C VAL A 48 -2.57 -1.28 4.91
N LYS A 49 -3.68 -1.40 5.60
CA LYS A 49 -4.07 -2.65 6.25
C LYS A 49 -4.28 -3.77 5.23
N PHE A 50 -4.96 -3.46 4.13
CA PHE A 50 -5.21 -4.43 3.06
C PHE A 50 -3.90 -4.99 2.51
N LEU A 51 -2.98 -4.11 2.15
CA LEU A 51 -1.70 -4.53 1.58
C LEU A 51 -0.82 -5.25 2.61
N ALA A 52 -0.84 -4.79 3.85
CA ALA A 52 -0.08 -5.43 4.91
C ALA A 52 -0.54 -6.87 5.14
N GLU A 53 -1.84 -7.11 5.12
CA GLU A 53 -2.39 -8.45 5.29
C GLU A 53 -2.12 -9.33 4.06
N LYS A 54 -2.22 -8.76 2.85
CA LYS A 54 -2.00 -9.51 1.61
C LYS A 54 -0.57 -9.99 1.47
N TYR A 55 0.40 -9.16 1.83
CA TYR A 55 1.81 -9.44 1.61
C TYR A 55 2.57 -9.68 2.91
N CYS A 56 1.86 -9.85 4.01
CA CYS A 56 2.45 -10.12 5.32
C CYS A 56 3.50 -9.08 5.70
N ILE A 57 3.19 -7.81 5.43
CA ILE A 57 4.09 -6.70 5.75
C ILE A 57 3.98 -6.39 7.23
N ASP A 58 5.11 -6.34 7.90
CA ASP A 58 5.16 -6.00 9.31
C ASP A 58 5.20 -4.47 9.46
N ILE A 59 4.11 -3.90 9.93
CA ILE A 59 3.95 -2.45 10.05
C ILE A 59 3.73 -2.09 11.50
N ASP A 60 4.53 -1.16 12.00
CA ASP A 60 4.30 -0.55 13.30
C ASP A 60 3.20 0.51 13.20
N ASN A 61 2.29 0.46 14.13
CA ASN A 61 1.21 1.45 14.21
C ASN A 61 1.66 2.70 14.94
#